data_ac80c9a20948a73aad411e3a09c50094
#
_entry.id   ac80c9a20948a73aad411e3a09c50094
#
_cell.length_a   1.000
_cell.length_b   1.000
_cell.length_c   1.000
_cell.angle_alpha   90.00
_cell.angle_beta   90.00
_cell.angle_gamma   90.00
#
_symmetry.space_group_name_H-M   'P 1'
#
loop_
_entity.id
_entity.type
_entity.pdbx_description
1 polymer ?
#
loop_
_entity_poly.entity_id
_entity_poly.type
_entity_poly.pdbx_seq_one_letter_code
_entity_poly.pdbx_strand_id
1 'polypeptide(L)'
;MKKVEFGAKCNNILVDGISFIKKLSFNAFNEGTRLEHCIKMHKRLFKVDAKKIGGDTGYAGTSNRDLCKERGIQTSFVKRGRPSAEKKEKDFVRQELARVRATAMEGSFGTQKEHYAMRRIKARKKKTEVLYIFFGIHTANVVHLAERLAERQEAKAA
;
A
#
# COMPACT_ATOMS: atom_id res chain seq x y z
N MET A 1 -13.53 24.33 -5.80
CA MET A 1 -13.80 23.27 -6.77
C MET A 1 -12.86 22.09 -6.50
N LYS A 2 -13.36 20.86 -6.32
CA LYS A 2 -12.49 19.68 -6.29
C LYS A 2 -11.87 19.50 -7.67
N LYS A 3 -10.52 19.44 -7.74
CA LYS A 3 -9.83 19.09 -8.97
C LYS A 3 -10.26 17.68 -9.39
N VAL A 4 -10.78 17.54 -10.61
CA VAL A 4 -11.09 16.22 -11.17
C VAL A 4 -9.78 15.64 -11.68
N GLU A 5 -9.36 14.52 -11.10
CA GLU A 5 -8.19 13.77 -11.55
C GLU A 5 -8.63 12.75 -12.59
N PHE A 6 -8.03 12.84 -13.78
CA PHE A 6 -8.23 11.87 -14.85
C PHE A 6 -7.04 10.90 -14.87
N GLY A 7 -7.30 9.62 -15.05
CA GLY A 7 -6.27 8.59 -15.15
C GLY A 7 -6.71 7.26 -14.57
N ALA A 8 -5.80 6.29 -14.64
CA ALA A 8 -6.02 4.99 -14.04
C ALA A 8 -5.90 5.07 -12.51
N LYS A 9 -6.87 4.50 -11.80
CA LYS A 9 -6.81 4.29 -10.36
C LYS A 9 -6.12 2.98 -10.07
N CYS A 10 -5.02 3.02 -9.30
CA CYS A 10 -4.22 1.86 -8.94
C CYS A 10 -4.34 1.58 -7.44
N ASN A 11 -4.74 0.37 -7.09
CA ASN A 11 -4.75 -0.13 -5.71
C ASN A 11 -3.55 -1.05 -5.53
N ASN A 12 -2.60 -0.63 -4.70
CA ASN A 12 -1.37 -1.35 -4.41
C ASN A 12 -1.33 -1.83 -2.98
N ILE A 13 -0.65 -2.95 -2.74
CA ILE A 13 -0.12 -3.31 -1.42
C ILE A 13 1.39 -3.08 -1.42
N LEU A 14 1.90 -2.57 -0.31
CA LEU A 14 3.32 -2.38 -0.09
C LEU A 14 3.78 -3.34 1.02
N VAL A 15 4.76 -4.17 0.72
CA VAL A 15 5.37 -5.11 1.68
C VAL A 15 6.88 -4.95 1.59
N ASP A 16 7.50 -4.58 2.70
CA ASP A 16 8.95 -4.34 2.79
C ASP A 16 9.50 -3.43 1.68
N GLY A 17 8.77 -2.35 1.36
CA GLY A 17 9.17 -1.40 0.32
C GLY A 17 8.83 -1.84 -1.11
N ILE A 18 8.37 -3.06 -1.33
CA ILE A 18 7.99 -3.58 -2.64
C ILE A 18 6.50 -3.39 -2.89
N SER A 19 6.16 -2.73 -3.99
CA SER A 19 4.78 -2.47 -4.40
C SER A 19 4.22 -3.58 -5.28
N PHE A 20 3.05 -4.08 -4.92
CA PHE A 20 2.31 -5.08 -5.71
C PHE A 20 0.98 -4.51 -6.16
N ILE A 21 0.76 -4.47 -7.48
CA ILE A 21 -0.49 -4.00 -8.07
C ILE A 21 -1.60 -5.01 -7.79
N LYS A 22 -2.59 -4.59 -7.03
CA LYS A 22 -3.76 -5.43 -6.74
C LYS A 22 -4.89 -5.21 -7.73
N LYS A 23 -5.15 -3.95 -8.08
CA LYS A 23 -6.15 -3.58 -9.07
C LYS A 23 -5.75 -2.28 -9.76
N LEU A 24 -5.91 -2.25 -11.08
CA LEU A 24 -5.79 -1.07 -11.90
C LEU A 24 -7.09 -0.91 -12.69
N SER A 25 -7.67 0.29 -12.68
CA SER A 25 -8.95 0.56 -13.34
C SER A 25 -9.03 2.02 -13.77
N PHE A 26 -9.61 2.27 -14.95
CA PHE A 26 -9.97 3.61 -15.42
C PHE A 26 -11.34 4.05 -14.88
N ASN A 27 -12.09 3.15 -14.27
CA ASN A 27 -13.33 3.46 -13.58
C ASN A 27 -13.06 3.60 -12.08
N ALA A 28 -13.77 4.54 -11.45
CA ALA A 28 -13.72 4.70 -10.01
C ALA A 28 -14.16 3.41 -9.30
N PHE A 29 -13.49 3.07 -8.22
CA PHE A 29 -13.86 1.97 -7.33
C PHE A 29 -13.57 2.32 -5.87
N ASN A 30 -14.32 1.71 -4.96
CA ASN A 30 -14.07 1.85 -3.54
C ASN A 30 -12.91 0.90 -3.13
N GLU A 31 -11.80 1.48 -2.67
CA GLU A 31 -10.64 0.70 -2.23
C GLU A 31 -10.91 -0.06 -0.93
N GLY A 32 -11.72 0.51 -0.03
CA GLY A 32 -12.09 -0.12 1.23
C GLY A 32 -12.71 -1.51 1.07
N THR A 33 -13.46 -1.75 -0.02
CA THR A 33 -14.02 -3.08 -0.30
C THR A 33 -13.00 -4.11 -0.76
N ARG A 34 -11.73 -3.71 -0.91
CA ARG A 34 -10.67 -4.56 -1.49
C ARG A 34 -9.75 -5.19 -0.45
N LEU A 35 -9.92 -4.87 0.85
CA LEU A 35 -9.01 -5.33 1.90
C LEU A 35 -8.87 -6.85 1.95
N GLU A 36 -9.96 -7.59 1.92
CA GLU A 36 -9.91 -9.05 1.94
C GLU A 36 -9.11 -9.62 0.76
N HIS A 37 -9.27 -9.04 -0.42
CA HIS A 37 -8.50 -9.45 -1.59
C HIS A 37 -7.01 -9.12 -1.43
N CYS A 38 -6.66 -8.01 -0.77
CA CYS A 38 -5.27 -7.66 -0.47
C CYS A 38 -4.66 -8.68 0.51
N ILE A 39 -5.38 -9.07 1.56
CA ILE A 39 -4.95 -10.10 2.51
C ILE A 39 -4.75 -11.45 1.80
N LYS A 40 -5.70 -11.87 0.96
CA LYS A 40 -5.57 -13.10 0.17
C LYS A 40 -4.39 -13.06 -0.78
N MET A 41 -4.13 -11.92 -1.42
CA MET A 41 -2.96 -11.74 -2.28
C MET A 41 -1.66 -11.84 -1.50
N HIS A 42 -1.57 -11.18 -0.33
CA HIS A 42 -0.41 -11.30 0.56
C HIS A 42 -0.12 -12.77 0.91
N LYS A 43 -1.12 -13.50 1.39
CA LYS A 43 -0.97 -14.92 1.72
C LYS A 43 -0.53 -15.76 0.53
N ARG A 44 -1.06 -15.48 -0.67
CA ARG A 44 -0.66 -16.19 -1.90
C ARG A 44 0.80 -15.95 -2.27
N LEU A 45 1.29 -14.70 -2.14
CA LEU A 45 2.65 -14.32 -2.51
C LEU A 45 3.69 -14.78 -1.48
N PHE A 46 3.40 -14.58 -0.21
CA PHE A 46 4.38 -14.79 0.87
C PHE A 46 4.18 -16.09 1.64
N LYS A 47 3.08 -16.83 1.38
CA LYS A 47 2.72 -18.11 2.06
C LYS A 47 2.50 -17.97 3.58
N VAL A 48 2.44 -16.75 4.09
CA VAL A 48 2.18 -16.43 5.51
C VAL A 48 1.00 -15.46 5.62
N ASP A 49 0.32 -15.47 6.76
CA ASP A 49 -0.74 -14.52 7.05
C ASP A 49 -0.16 -13.16 7.47
N ALA A 50 -0.79 -12.08 7.02
CA ALA A 50 -0.43 -10.74 7.43
C ALA A 50 -0.72 -10.56 8.93
N LYS A 51 0.25 -10.09 9.69
CA LYS A 51 0.10 -9.81 11.14
C LYS A 51 -0.30 -8.36 11.42
N LYS A 52 0.17 -7.44 10.59
CA LYS A 52 -0.08 -6.00 10.73
C LYS A 52 -0.49 -5.39 9.40
N ILE A 53 -1.47 -4.52 9.38
CA ILE A 53 -1.93 -3.80 8.18
C ILE A 53 -2.09 -2.32 8.49
N GLY A 54 -1.34 -1.49 7.77
CA GLY A 54 -1.55 -0.04 7.69
C GLY A 54 -2.42 0.30 6.48
N GLY A 55 -3.42 1.12 6.66
CA GLY A 55 -4.27 1.61 5.57
C GLY A 55 -4.82 3.00 5.87
N ASP A 56 -5.37 3.66 4.85
CA ASP A 56 -6.04 4.94 5.03
C ASP A 56 -7.44 4.78 5.67
N THR A 57 -8.08 5.92 5.91
CA THR A 57 -9.42 5.94 6.53
C THR A 57 -10.50 5.25 5.68
N GLY A 58 -10.28 5.12 4.36
CA GLY A 58 -11.20 4.40 3.46
C GLY A 58 -11.30 2.91 3.78
N TYR A 59 -10.24 2.33 4.38
CA TYR A 59 -10.24 0.93 4.82
C TYR A 59 -10.82 0.71 6.22
N ALA A 60 -11.08 1.77 6.99
CA ALA A 60 -11.51 1.68 8.39
C ALA A 60 -13.01 1.33 8.58
N GLY A 61 -13.70 0.85 7.56
CA GLY A 61 -15.09 0.38 7.64
C GLY A 61 -15.28 -0.76 8.65
N THR A 62 -16.49 -0.92 9.18
CA THR A 62 -16.82 -1.94 10.21
C THR A 62 -16.46 -3.34 9.72
N SER A 63 -16.91 -3.72 8.53
CA SER A 63 -16.64 -5.04 7.95
C SER A 63 -15.13 -5.36 7.89
N ASN A 64 -14.29 -4.38 7.51
CA ASN A 64 -12.85 -4.58 7.45
C ASN A 64 -12.22 -4.72 8.84
N ARG A 65 -12.72 -3.98 9.82
CA ARG A 65 -12.25 -4.11 11.22
C ARG A 65 -12.61 -5.48 11.80
N ASP A 66 -13.83 -5.95 11.54
CA ASP A 66 -14.28 -7.24 12.01
C ASP A 66 -13.49 -8.38 11.35
N LEU A 67 -13.27 -8.30 10.04
CA LEU A 67 -12.41 -9.23 9.29
C LEU A 67 -10.99 -9.30 9.87
N CYS A 68 -10.38 -8.15 10.18
CA CYS A 68 -9.04 -8.12 10.76
C CYS A 68 -9.03 -8.67 12.19
N LYS A 69 -10.06 -8.37 12.98
CA LYS A 69 -10.21 -8.89 14.34
C LYS A 69 -10.34 -10.42 14.35
N GLU A 70 -11.20 -10.97 13.50
CA GLU A 70 -11.39 -12.42 13.34
C GLU A 70 -10.09 -13.14 12.96
N ARG A 71 -9.24 -12.49 12.16
CA ARG A 71 -7.95 -13.04 11.72
C ARG A 71 -6.77 -12.68 12.62
N GLY A 72 -6.99 -12.01 13.74
CA GLY A 72 -5.91 -11.58 14.64
C GLY A 72 -4.95 -10.57 14.03
N ILE A 73 -5.38 -9.79 13.04
CA ILE A 73 -4.56 -8.81 12.32
C ILE A 73 -4.63 -7.46 13.05
N GLN A 74 -3.48 -6.94 13.47
CA GLN A 74 -3.38 -5.59 14.02
C GLN A 74 -3.48 -4.54 12.91
N THR A 75 -4.23 -3.45 13.16
CA THR A 75 -4.47 -2.44 12.11
C THR A 75 -4.28 -1.02 12.61
N SER A 76 -4.01 -0.10 11.66
CA SER A 76 -4.08 1.36 11.89
C SER A 76 -5.51 1.91 11.86
N PHE A 77 -6.52 1.06 11.69
CA PHE A 77 -7.91 1.51 11.49
C PHE A 77 -8.52 2.09 12.76
N VAL A 78 -9.07 3.29 12.64
CA VAL A 78 -9.71 4.00 13.75
C VAL A 78 -11.20 3.68 13.80
N LYS A 79 -11.67 3.22 14.96
CA LYS A 79 -13.10 3.13 15.22
C LYS A 79 -13.65 4.53 15.49
N ARG A 80 -14.71 4.93 14.79
CA ARG A 80 -15.46 6.14 15.13
C ARG A 80 -16.26 5.90 16.41
N GLY A 81 -16.28 6.86 17.35
CA GLY A 81 -17.02 6.80 18.58
C GLY A 81 -16.14 6.90 19.84
N ARG A 82 -16.74 6.60 21.01
CA ARG A 82 -16.08 6.72 22.32
C ARG A 82 -14.84 5.79 22.42
N PRO A 83 -13.71 6.27 22.96
CA PRO A 83 -12.53 5.43 23.15
C PRO A 83 -12.79 4.25 24.09
N SER A 84 -12.21 3.08 23.79
CA SER A 84 -12.27 1.92 24.68
C SER A 84 -11.20 1.99 25.80
N ALA A 85 -11.36 1.21 26.88
CA ALA A 85 -10.42 1.13 28.00
C ALA A 85 -9.01 0.67 27.55
N GLU A 86 -8.90 -0.16 26.50
CA GLU A 86 -7.63 -0.67 25.94
C GLU A 86 -6.96 0.32 24.97
N LYS A 87 -7.19 1.60 25.13
CA LYS A 87 -6.81 2.65 24.19
C LYS A 87 -5.30 2.74 23.99
N LYS A 88 -4.51 2.66 25.07
CA LYS A 88 -3.06 2.97 25.05
C LYS A 88 -2.26 2.01 24.15
N GLU A 89 -2.47 0.70 24.28
CA GLU A 89 -1.73 -0.30 23.50
C GLU A 89 -2.16 -0.28 22.01
N LYS A 90 -3.46 -0.18 21.77
CA LYS A 90 -4.01 -0.04 20.40
C LYS A 90 -3.56 1.26 19.74
N ASP A 91 -3.41 2.35 20.50
CA ASP A 91 -2.94 3.63 19.98
C ASP A 91 -1.46 3.57 19.60
N PHE A 92 -0.62 2.88 20.36
CA PHE A 92 0.80 2.69 20.03
C PHE A 92 0.98 1.96 18.70
N VAL A 93 0.38 0.78 18.54
CA VAL A 93 0.45 0.00 17.29
C VAL A 93 -0.12 0.81 16.11
N ARG A 94 -1.20 1.54 16.34
CA ARG A 94 -1.80 2.39 15.31
C ARG A 94 -0.90 3.52 14.89
N GLN A 95 -0.24 4.20 15.82
CA GLN A 95 0.71 5.29 15.53
C GLN A 95 1.94 4.75 14.78
N GLU A 96 2.48 3.61 15.20
CA GLU A 96 3.57 2.93 14.50
C GLU A 96 3.20 2.63 13.04
N LEU A 97 2.05 1.98 12.82
CA LEU A 97 1.58 1.66 11.47
C LEU A 97 1.25 2.89 10.62
N ALA A 98 0.72 3.95 11.25
CA ALA A 98 0.45 5.21 10.56
C ALA A 98 1.76 5.88 10.13
N ARG A 99 2.79 5.87 10.99
CA ARG A 99 4.12 6.40 10.68
C ARG A 99 4.79 5.62 9.55
N VAL A 100 4.80 4.29 9.65
CA VAL A 100 5.36 3.42 8.58
C VAL A 100 4.63 3.65 7.26
N ARG A 101 3.32 3.81 7.29
CA ARG A 101 2.55 4.14 6.09
C ARG A 101 2.96 5.47 5.50
N ALA A 102 3.03 6.53 6.30
CA ALA A 102 3.39 7.87 5.84
C ALA A 102 4.80 7.90 5.23
N THR A 103 5.77 7.23 5.84
CA THR A 103 7.14 7.21 5.34
C THR A 103 7.31 6.24 4.16
N ALA A 104 6.88 4.99 4.29
CA ALA A 104 7.14 3.97 3.28
C ALA A 104 6.21 4.07 2.06
N MET A 105 4.89 4.25 2.26
CA MET A 105 3.96 4.30 1.12
C MET A 105 4.02 5.65 0.40
N GLU A 106 4.02 6.76 1.13
CA GLU A 106 4.07 8.09 0.52
C GLU A 106 5.43 8.32 -0.14
N GLY A 107 6.53 7.86 0.48
CA GLY A 107 7.86 7.85 -0.11
C GLY A 107 7.91 7.01 -1.39
N SER A 108 7.38 5.80 -1.38
CA SER A 108 7.32 4.93 -2.57
C SER A 108 6.50 5.56 -3.70
N PHE A 109 5.32 6.12 -3.40
CA PHE A 109 4.51 6.79 -4.41
C PHE A 109 5.15 8.10 -4.91
N GLY A 110 5.82 8.85 -4.03
CA GLY A 110 6.61 10.03 -4.39
C GLY A 110 7.70 9.66 -5.40
N THR A 111 8.51 8.67 -5.08
CA THR A 111 9.57 8.15 -5.94
C THR A 111 9.02 7.69 -7.30
N GLN A 112 7.93 6.93 -7.32
CA GLN A 112 7.30 6.47 -8.56
C GLN A 112 6.81 7.64 -9.43
N LYS A 113 6.24 8.68 -8.82
CA LYS A 113 5.74 9.86 -9.54
C LYS A 113 6.88 10.71 -10.10
N GLU A 114 7.92 10.96 -9.33
CA GLU A 114 8.99 11.90 -9.70
C GLU A 114 10.07 11.25 -10.58
N HIS A 115 10.48 10.00 -10.28
CA HIS A 115 11.61 9.36 -10.95
C HIS A 115 11.19 8.35 -12.03
N TYR A 116 9.96 7.83 -11.99
CA TYR A 116 9.50 6.80 -12.94
C TYR A 116 8.34 7.29 -13.83
N ALA A 117 8.26 8.60 -14.07
CA ALA A 117 7.32 9.25 -14.99
C ALA A 117 5.82 8.96 -14.71
N MET A 118 5.47 8.55 -13.49
CA MET A 118 4.09 8.22 -13.15
C MET A 118 3.23 9.43 -12.75
N ARG A 119 3.85 10.62 -12.61
CA ARG A 119 3.13 11.87 -12.30
C ARG A 119 2.21 12.31 -13.44
N ARG A 120 2.69 12.17 -14.69
CA ARG A 120 1.94 12.52 -15.90
C ARG A 120 2.30 11.57 -17.03
N ILE A 121 1.48 10.56 -17.23
CA ILE A 121 1.69 9.57 -18.27
C ILE A 121 1.16 10.13 -19.60
N LYS A 122 2.06 10.31 -20.59
CA LYS A 122 1.73 10.80 -21.93
C LYS A 122 1.36 9.63 -22.86
N ALA A 123 0.37 8.83 -22.49
CA ALA A 123 -0.10 7.72 -23.30
C ALA A 123 -1.42 8.10 -24.01
N ARG A 124 -1.50 7.80 -25.31
CA ARG A 124 -2.73 8.04 -26.09
C ARG A 124 -3.74 6.91 -25.96
N LYS A 125 -3.30 5.71 -25.63
CA LYS A 125 -4.14 4.51 -25.53
C LYS A 125 -4.10 3.94 -24.11
N LYS A 126 -5.24 3.49 -23.59
CA LYS A 126 -5.34 2.86 -22.26
C LYS A 126 -4.36 1.71 -22.07
N LYS A 127 -4.16 0.86 -23.08
CA LYS A 127 -3.19 -0.26 -23.01
C LYS A 127 -1.78 0.24 -22.79
N THR A 128 -1.37 1.30 -23.47
CA THR A 128 -0.06 1.92 -23.31
C THR A 128 0.09 2.53 -21.91
N GLU A 129 -0.95 3.22 -21.40
CA GLU A 129 -0.95 3.76 -20.04
C GLU A 129 -0.78 2.67 -18.98
N VAL A 130 -1.47 1.54 -19.14
CA VAL A 130 -1.32 0.36 -18.25
C VAL A 130 0.13 -0.13 -18.25
N LEU A 131 0.77 -0.22 -19.41
CA LEU A 131 2.18 -0.64 -19.52
C LEU A 131 3.12 0.35 -18.83
N TYR A 132 2.90 1.67 -19.00
CA TYR A 132 3.69 2.68 -18.29
C TYR A 132 3.58 2.54 -16.78
N ILE A 133 2.37 2.38 -16.24
CA ILE A 133 2.15 2.18 -14.81
C ILE A 133 2.84 0.91 -14.33
N PHE A 134 2.70 -0.18 -15.08
CA PHE A 134 3.31 -1.45 -14.75
C PHE A 134 4.84 -1.35 -14.70
N PHE A 135 5.46 -0.84 -15.77
CA PHE A 135 6.91 -0.66 -15.81
C PHE A 135 7.41 0.33 -14.76
N GLY A 136 6.71 1.45 -14.54
CA GLY A 136 7.10 2.42 -13.52
C GLY A 136 7.17 1.81 -12.13
N ILE A 137 6.15 1.04 -11.72
CA ILE A 137 6.13 0.37 -10.42
C ILE A 137 7.18 -0.73 -10.34
N HIS A 138 7.32 -1.56 -11.36
CA HIS A 138 8.27 -2.67 -11.34
C HIS A 138 9.72 -2.20 -11.41
N THR A 139 10.02 -1.15 -12.18
CA THR A 139 11.36 -0.54 -12.18
C THR A 139 11.71 0.02 -10.80
N ALA A 140 10.79 0.73 -10.14
CA ALA A 140 10.99 1.19 -8.77
C ALA A 140 11.27 0.03 -7.80
N ASN A 141 10.53 -1.07 -7.92
CA ASN A 141 10.76 -2.27 -7.11
C ASN A 141 12.15 -2.88 -7.35
N VAL A 142 12.59 -2.98 -8.61
CA VAL A 142 13.90 -3.54 -8.97
C VAL A 142 15.02 -2.70 -8.40
N VAL A 143 14.95 -1.36 -8.53
CA VAL A 143 15.95 -0.44 -7.97
C VAL A 143 16.01 -0.58 -6.45
N HIS A 144 14.87 -0.57 -5.76
CA HIS A 144 14.83 -0.76 -4.31
C HIS A 144 15.40 -2.11 -3.86
N LEU A 145 15.16 -3.18 -4.61
CA LEU A 145 15.75 -4.49 -4.32
C LEU A 145 17.26 -4.50 -4.55
N ALA A 146 17.74 -3.84 -5.60
CA ALA A 146 19.18 -3.74 -5.88
C ALA A 146 19.91 -2.99 -4.78
N GLU A 147 19.36 -1.84 -4.32
CA GLU A 147 19.91 -1.07 -3.20
C GLU A 147 20.00 -1.92 -1.93
N ARG A 148 18.94 -2.64 -1.56
CA ARG A 148 18.94 -3.53 -0.38
C ARG A 148 19.92 -4.70 -0.50
N LEU A 149 20.16 -5.20 -1.71
CA LEU A 149 21.15 -6.25 -1.93
C LEU A 149 22.57 -5.71 -1.77
N ALA A 150 22.85 -4.50 -2.28
CA ALA A 150 24.14 -3.84 -2.12
C ALA A 150 24.45 -3.57 -0.64
N GLU A 151 23.52 -2.97 0.10
CA GLU A 151 23.63 -2.74 1.54
C GLU A 151 23.93 -4.01 2.34
N ARG A 152 23.28 -5.14 1.97
CA ARG A 152 23.52 -6.43 2.62
C ARG A 152 24.88 -7.02 2.30
N GLN A 153 25.41 -6.77 1.11
CA GLN A 153 26.75 -7.22 0.73
C GLN A 153 27.81 -6.41 1.46
N GLU A 154 27.66 -5.10 1.54
CA GLU A 154 28.54 -4.22 2.31
C GLU A 154 28.57 -4.58 3.79
N ALA A 155 27.40 -4.81 4.40
CA ALA A 155 27.29 -5.22 5.81
C ALA A 155 27.89 -6.60 6.12
N LYS A 156 28.10 -7.46 5.10
CA LYS A 156 28.78 -8.75 5.28
C LYS A 156 30.28 -8.67 5.07
N ALA A 157 30.74 -7.62 4.38
CA ALA A 157 32.16 -7.39 4.09
C ALA A 157 32.88 -6.58 5.18
N ALA A 158 32.11 -5.89 6.05
CA ALA A 158 32.59 -5.15 7.22
C ALA A 158 32.64 -6.02 8.48
#